data_a2e7cd33e6bf43b318710818d542a142
#
_entry.id   a2e7cd33e6bf43b318710818d542a142
#
_cell.length_a   1.000
_cell.length_b   1.000
_cell.length_c   1.000
_cell.angle_alpha   90.00
_cell.angle_beta   90.00
_cell.angle_gamma   90.00
#
_symmetry.space_group_name_H-M   'P 1'
#
loop_
_entity.id
_entity.type
_entity.pdbx_description
1 polymer ?
#
loop_
_entity_poly.entity_id
_entity_poly.type
_entity_poly.pdbx_seq_one_letter_code
_entity_poly.pdbx_strand_id
1 'polypeptide(L)'
;MKRIFGILLFLPFLTYSENLYAVELVIGEARVEPGIVFIFEGAVKDKIIPKSMHLSKDQTHVHIEARVNWDDEMIPEGTPGGGFVPYLHIIAQVTNQETKLSSFVDLLPHINLVDNFHYARNMSLPGKIDDLYTVEFSIVRPSTTELAIHKDWLDTYGED
;
A
#
# COMPACT_ATOMS: atom_id res chain seq x y z
N MET A 1 71.72 8.10 19.02
CA MET A 1 70.33 8.56 19.27
C MET A 1 69.48 8.23 18.04
N LYS A 2 68.67 7.20 18.08
CA LYS A 2 67.73 6.82 16.99
C LYS A 2 66.38 7.43 17.32
N ARG A 3 65.86 8.30 16.45
CA ARG A 3 64.51 8.87 16.53
C ARG A 3 63.57 7.99 15.74
N ILE A 4 62.55 7.40 16.41
CA ILE A 4 61.46 6.63 15.79
C ILE A 4 60.34 7.63 15.53
N PHE A 5 59.97 7.83 14.26
CA PHE A 5 58.79 8.57 13.85
C PHE A 5 57.63 7.58 13.74
N GLY A 6 56.64 7.72 14.61
CA GLY A 6 55.38 6.98 14.52
C GLY A 6 54.41 7.70 13.58
N ILE A 7 53.99 7.05 12.49
CA ILE A 7 52.91 7.53 11.62
C ILE A 7 51.60 7.07 12.25
N LEU A 8 50.79 8.05 12.71
CA LEU A 8 49.42 7.82 13.16
C LEU A 8 48.51 7.77 11.93
N LEU A 9 48.09 6.56 11.56
CA LEU A 9 47.12 6.36 10.47
C LEU A 9 45.71 6.64 10.99
N PHE A 10 45.13 7.75 10.55
CA PHE A 10 43.73 8.08 10.79
C PHE A 10 42.88 7.31 9.78
N LEU A 11 42.24 6.23 10.18
CA LEU A 11 41.20 5.57 9.40
C LEU A 11 39.92 6.39 9.58
N PRO A 12 39.31 6.92 8.48
CA PRO A 12 37.98 7.51 8.57
C PRO A 12 36.97 6.38 8.83
N PHE A 13 36.27 6.45 9.95
CA PHE A 13 35.07 5.64 10.18
C PHE A 13 34.02 6.08 9.15
N LEU A 14 33.86 5.31 8.08
CA LEU A 14 32.70 5.37 7.22
C LEU A 14 31.51 4.83 8.01
N THR A 15 30.72 5.72 8.57
CA THR A 15 29.39 5.36 9.07
C THR A 15 28.53 5.04 7.86
N TYR A 16 28.37 3.75 7.58
CA TYR A 16 27.28 3.28 6.73
C TYR A 16 25.98 3.58 7.47
N SER A 17 25.24 4.60 7.05
CA SER A 17 23.83 4.70 7.38
C SER A 17 23.12 3.62 6.57
N GLU A 18 22.81 2.49 7.20
CA GLU A 18 21.83 1.57 6.65
C GLU A 18 20.51 2.35 6.56
N ASN A 19 20.09 2.65 5.35
CA ASN A 19 18.69 3.00 5.10
C ASN A 19 17.89 1.75 5.44
N LEU A 20 17.39 1.68 6.67
CA LEU A 20 16.34 0.73 7.05
C LEU A 20 15.11 1.11 6.20
N TYR A 21 14.99 0.49 5.02
CA TYR A 21 13.72 0.45 4.33
C TYR A 21 12.75 -0.19 5.31
N ALA A 22 11.67 0.50 5.60
CA ALA A 22 10.62 -0.04 6.41
C ALA A 22 10.09 -1.29 5.71
N VAL A 23 10.12 -2.42 6.41
CA VAL A 23 9.62 -3.69 5.87
C VAL A 23 8.10 -3.58 5.81
N GLU A 24 7.55 -3.58 4.60
CA GLU A 24 6.13 -3.71 4.37
C GLU A 24 5.69 -5.12 4.74
N LEU A 25 4.60 -5.23 5.47
CA LEU A 25 3.99 -6.50 5.84
C LEU A 25 2.93 -6.86 4.80
N VAL A 26 3.19 -7.83 3.94
CA VAL A 26 2.17 -8.38 3.03
C VAL A 26 1.08 -9.07 3.87
N ILE A 27 -0.15 -8.57 3.76
CA ILE A 27 -1.34 -9.10 4.43
C ILE A 27 -1.97 -10.20 3.58
N GLY A 28 -1.99 -10.02 2.25
CA GLY A 28 -2.54 -11.00 1.32
C GLY A 28 -2.47 -10.53 -0.13
N GLU A 29 -2.80 -11.46 -1.02
CA GLU A 29 -2.87 -11.24 -2.47
C GLU A 29 -4.16 -11.82 -3.02
N ALA A 30 -4.71 -11.21 -4.07
CA ALA A 30 -5.84 -11.73 -4.82
C ALA A 30 -5.70 -11.42 -6.32
N ARG A 31 -6.23 -12.31 -7.14
CA ARG A 31 -6.35 -12.12 -8.59
C ARG A 31 -7.81 -12.20 -8.98
N VAL A 32 -8.25 -11.25 -9.79
CA VAL A 32 -9.65 -11.14 -10.24
C VAL A 32 -9.65 -11.00 -11.76
N GLU A 33 -10.54 -11.75 -12.41
CA GLU A 33 -10.75 -11.60 -13.85
C GLU A 33 -11.24 -10.16 -14.20
N PRO A 34 -10.83 -9.61 -15.34
CA PRO A 34 -10.04 -10.21 -16.40
C PRO A 34 -8.51 -9.94 -16.30
N GLY A 35 -7.92 -10.03 -15.15
CA GLY A 35 -6.48 -9.89 -14.95
C GLY A 35 -6.09 -8.73 -14.03
N ILE A 36 -6.86 -8.47 -12.97
CA ILE A 36 -6.53 -7.50 -11.94
C ILE A 36 -5.84 -8.22 -10.77
N VAL A 37 -4.69 -7.70 -10.37
CA VAL A 37 -3.90 -8.21 -9.23
C VAL A 37 -3.98 -7.22 -8.08
N PHE A 38 -4.33 -7.73 -6.91
CA PHE A 38 -4.35 -7.00 -5.65
C PHE A 38 -3.23 -7.51 -4.75
N ILE A 39 -2.44 -6.62 -4.18
CA ILE A 39 -1.48 -6.90 -3.11
C ILE A 39 -1.83 -5.99 -1.95
N PHE A 40 -2.21 -6.58 -0.82
CA PHE A 40 -2.62 -5.87 0.38
C PHE A 40 -1.49 -5.85 1.40
N GLU A 41 -1.17 -4.67 1.92
CA GLU A 41 0.01 -4.46 2.75
C GLU A 41 -0.29 -3.56 3.95
N GLY A 42 0.48 -3.77 5.01
CA GLY A 42 0.59 -2.86 6.13
C GLY A 42 1.97 -2.24 6.12
N ALA A 43 2.04 -0.95 5.87
CA ALA A 43 3.29 -0.22 5.79
C ALA A 43 3.54 0.66 7.03
N VAL A 44 4.75 1.17 7.13
CA VAL A 44 5.09 2.16 8.14
C VAL A 44 4.34 3.46 7.86
N LYS A 45 3.75 4.00 8.91
CA LYS A 45 3.02 5.27 8.89
C LYS A 45 3.80 6.40 8.21
N ASP A 46 3.16 7.07 7.25
CA ASP A 46 3.76 8.15 6.49
C ASP A 46 3.06 9.50 6.70
N LYS A 47 3.69 10.56 6.20
CA LYS A 47 3.15 11.92 6.24
C LYS A 47 2.44 12.23 4.92
N ILE A 48 1.11 12.24 4.95
CA ILE A 48 0.27 12.39 3.78
C ILE A 48 -0.33 13.79 3.69
N ILE A 49 -0.52 14.27 2.49
CA ILE A 49 -1.14 15.56 2.17
C ILE A 49 -2.41 15.29 1.33
N PRO A 50 -3.53 16.00 1.57
CA PRO A 50 -3.71 17.11 2.53
C PRO A 50 -3.95 16.60 3.96
N LYS A 51 -3.35 17.27 4.93
CA LYS A 51 -3.47 16.92 6.37
C LYS A 51 -4.91 16.94 6.91
N SER A 52 -5.81 17.65 6.26
CA SER A 52 -7.22 17.72 6.64
C SER A 52 -8.01 16.44 6.36
N MET A 53 -7.48 15.55 5.52
CA MET A 53 -8.15 14.32 5.09
C MET A 53 -7.49 13.05 5.63
N HIS A 54 -6.32 13.16 6.27
CA HIS A 54 -5.55 12.02 6.72
C HIS A 54 -5.13 12.17 8.19
N LEU A 55 -5.08 11.06 8.91
CA LEU A 55 -4.50 11.06 10.26
C LEU A 55 -3.04 11.48 10.18
N SER A 56 -2.62 12.29 11.16
CA SER A 56 -1.22 12.67 11.31
C SER A 56 -0.37 11.45 11.67
N LYS A 57 0.93 11.52 11.37
CA LYS A 57 1.86 10.42 11.63
C LYS A 57 1.88 9.98 13.10
N ASP A 58 1.72 10.88 14.03
CA ASP A 58 1.69 10.62 15.48
C ASP A 58 0.39 9.95 15.96
N GLN A 59 -0.71 10.13 15.24
CA GLN A 59 -2.00 9.49 15.50
C GLN A 59 -2.20 8.18 14.74
N THR A 60 -1.27 7.83 13.85
CA THR A 60 -1.34 6.66 12.99
C THR A 60 -0.60 5.50 13.63
N HIS A 61 -1.20 4.30 13.64
CA HIS A 61 -0.52 3.06 14.00
C HIS A 61 0.03 2.33 12.78
N VAL A 62 -0.72 2.32 11.68
CA VAL A 62 -0.36 1.63 10.43
C VAL A 62 -0.83 2.44 9.22
N HIS A 63 -0.03 2.42 8.15
CA HIS A 63 -0.45 2.81 6.82
C HIS A 63 -0.92 1.54 6.11
N ILE A 64 -2.23 1.39 5.94
CA ILE A 64 -2.80 0.24 5.25
C ILE A 64 -2.96 0.57 3.78
N GLU A 65 -2.60 -0.36 2.91
CA GLU A 65 -2.58 -0.12 1.47
C GLU A 65 -2.97 -1.32 0.63
N ALA A 66 -3.36 -1.04 -0.61
CA ALA A 66 -3.60 -2.00 -1.66
C ALA A 66 -2.96 -1.51 -2.96
N ARG A 67 -1.98 -2.24 -3.45
CA ARG A 67 -1.49 -2.07 -4.83
C ARG A 67 -2.44 -2.84 -5.74
N VAL A 68 -3.02 -2.15 -6.71
CA VAL A 68 -3.99 -2.73 -7.64
C VAL A 68 -3.55 -2.43 -9.06
N ASN A 69 -3.09 -3.46 -9.74
CA ASN A 69 -2.50 -3.34 -11.05
C ASN A 69 -3.06 -4.39 -12.01
N TRP A 70 -3.02 -4.07 -13.29
CA TRP A 70 -3.21 -5.08 -14.32
C TRP A 70 -2.07 -6.10 -14.25
N ASP A 71 -2.39 -7.37 -14.46
CA ASP A 71 -1.37 -8.43 -14.65
C ASP A 71 -0.49 -8.11 -15.87
N ASP A 72 0.68 -8.72 -15.93
CA ASP A 72 1.60 -8.52 -17.05
C ASP A 72 1.22 -9.37 -18.28
N GLU A 73 0.55 -10.49 -18.09
CA GLU A 73 0.33 -11.50 -19.16
C GLU A 73 -1.14 -11.79 -19.48
N MET A 74 -2.02 -11.82 -18.48
CA MET A 74 -3.43 -12.19 -18.64
C MET A 74 -4.35 -10.98 -18.48
N ILE A 75 -4.35 -10.11 -19.48
CA ILE A 75 -5.04 -8.82 -19.45
C ILE A 75 -5.86 -8.60 -20.73
N PRO A 76 -6.91 -7.76 -20.69
CA PRO A 76 -7.63 -7.35 -21.88
C PRO A 76 -6.73 -6.67 -22.92
N GLU A 77 -7.01 -6.89 -24.20
CA GLU A 77 -6.27 -6.26 -25.29
C GLU A 77 -6.25 -4.72 -25.16
N GLY A 78 -5.09 -4.11 -25.32
CA GLY A 78 -4.90 -2.66 -25.18
C GLY A 78 -4.73 -2.16 -23.74
N THR A 79 -4.81 -3.03 -22.76
CA THR A 79 -4.55 -2.70 -21.34
C THR A 79 -3.05 -2.60 -21.06
N PRO A 80 -2.57 -1.61 -20.31
CA PRO A 80 -1.16 -1.53 -19.96
C PRO A 80 -0.81 -2.55 -18.86
N GLY A 81 -0.07 -3.61 -19.19
CA GLY A 81 0.44 -4.58 -18.20
C GLY A 81 1.18 -3.86 -17.07
N GLY A 82 0.96 -4.31 -15.83
CA GLY A 82 1.50 -3.66 -14.63
C GLY A 82 0.91 -2.28 -14.31
N GLY A 83 0.01 -1.75 -15.16
CA GLY A 83 -0.60 -0.43 -14.98
C GLY A 83 -1.60 -0.40 -13.81
N PHE A 84 -1.67 0.74 -13.11
CA PHE A 84 -2.62 0.96 -12.00
C PHE A 84 -4.08 0.88 -12.48
N VAL A 85 -4.93 0.22 -11.70
CA VAL A 85 -6.38 0.13 -11.93
C VAL A 85 -7.10 1.23 -11.15
N PRO A 86 -7.60 2.29 -11.80
CA PRO A 86 -8.27 3.42 -11.13
C PRO A 86 -9.75 3.13 -10.82
N TYR A 87 -10.36 4.06 -10.07
CA TYR A 87 -11.81 4.15 -9.77
C TYR A 87 -12.40 3.06 -8.88
N LEU A 88 -11.59 2.18 -8.28
CA LEU A 88 -12.09 1.23 -7.31
C LEU A 88 -12.38 1.88 -5.96
N HIS A 89 -13.43 1.43 -5.29
CA HIS A 89 -13.70 1.75 -3.90
C HIS A 89 -13.25 0.58 -3.02
N ILE A 90 -12.24 0.79 -2.21
CA ILE A 90 -11.65 -0.26 -1.37
C ILE A 90 -11.83 0.13 0.09
N ILE A 91 -12.49 -0.72 0.84
CA ILE A 91 -12.72 -0.55 2.28
C ILE A 91 -11.94 -1.62 3.01
N ALA A 92 -11.10 -1.22 3.97
CA ALA A 92 -10.46 -2.15 4.89
C ALA A 92 -11.19 -2.12 6.23
N GLN A 93 -11.60 -3.30 6.71
CA GLN A 93 -12.06 -3.54 8.07
C GLN A 93 -10.96 -4.23 8.85
N VAL A 94 -10.50 -3.61 9.92
CA VAL A 94 -9.47 -4.15 10.81
C VAL A 94 -10.10 -4.49 12.15
N THR A 95 -10.11 -5.76 12.51
CA THR A 95 -10.75 -6.27 13.72
C THR A 95 -9.72 -6.85 14.70
N ASN A 96 -9.69 -6.33 15.91
CA ASN A 96 -8.89 -6.89 17.00
C ASN A 96 -9.43 -8.28 17.39
N GLN A 97 -8.56 -9.31 17.37
CA GLN A 97 -8.99 -10.69 17.58
C GLN A 97 -9.43 -10.98 19.02
N GLU A 98 -8.94 -10.24 20.00
CA GLU A 98 -9.28 -10.41 21.40
C GLU A 98 -10.56 -9.63 21.76
N THR A 99 -10.56 -8.33 21.52
CA THR A 99 -11.66 -7.44 21.93
C THR A 99 -12.85 -7.45 21.00
N LYS A 100 -12.69 -7.93 19.76
CA LYS A 100 -13.68 -7.90 18.66
C LYS A 100 -14.06 -6.48 18.21
N LEU A 101 -13.35 -5.47 18.66
CA LEU A 101 -13.53 -4.10 18.17
C LEU A 101 -12.99 -3.99 16.75
N SER A 102 -13.70 -3.27 15.89
CA SER A 102 -13.33 -3.04 14.49
C SER A 102 -13.19 -1.56 14.18
N SER A 103 -12.26 -1.25 13.30
CA SER A 103 -12.13 0.04 12.61
C SER A 103 -12.31 -0.16 11.12
N PHE A 104 -12.95 0.81 10.45
CA PHE A 104 -13.17 0.81 9.01
C PHE A 104 -12.48 2.02 8.40
N VAL A 105 -11.82 1.84 7.27
CA VAL A 105 -11.22 2.91 6.51
C VAL A 105 -11.43 2.71 5.02
N ASP A 106 -11.77 3.81 4.32
CA ASP A 106 -11.75 3.85 2.86
C ASP A 106 -10.32 4.11 2.41
N LEU A 107 -9.79 3.27 1.54
CA LEU A 107 -8.50 3.48 0.90
C LEU A 107 -8.68 4.43 -0.28
N LEU A 108 -7.92 5.51 -0.29
CA LEU A 108 -7.94 6.52 -1.34
C LEU A 108 -6.74 6.36 -2.27
N PRO A 109 -6.83 6.79 -3.53
CA PRO A 109 -5.67 6.83 -4.40
C PRO A 109 -4.56 7.71 -3.82
N HIS A 110 -3.39 7.14 -3.65
CA HIS A 110 -2.16 7.79 -3.23
C HIS A 110 -1.11 7.70 -4.34
N ILE A 111 -0.08 8.52 -4.24
CA ILE A 111 1.11 8.44 -5.08
C ILE A 111 2.34 8.69 -4.21
N ASN A 112 3.35 7.84 -4.35
CA ASN A 112 4.67 8.03 -3.75
C ASN A 112 5.78 7.71 -4.76
N LEU A 113 7.04 7.83 -4.36
CA LEU A 113 8.18 7.58 -5.25
C LEU A 113 8.59 6.10 -5.36
N VAL A 114 8.09 5.26 -4.48
CA VAL A 114 8.44 3.82 -4.41
C VAL A 114 7.39 3.00 -5.15
N ASP A 115 6.13 3.09 -4.71
CA ASP A 115 5.03 2.25 -5.21
C ASP A 115 4.25 2.90 -6.35
N ASN A 116 4.54 4.18 -6.64
CA ASN A 116 3.77 4.96 -7.60
C ASN A 116 2.31 5.11 -7.16
N PHE A 117 1.33 4.86 -8.03
CA PHE A 117 -0.09 4.90 -7.68
C PHE A 117 -0.50 3.63 -6.92
N HIS A 118 -1.18 3.81 -5.81
CA HIS A 118 -1.77 2.75 -4.99
C HIS A 118 -2.96 3.29 -4.20
N TYR A 119 -3.76 2.43 -3.59
CA TYR A 119 -4.83 2.83 -2.66
C TYR A 119 -4.31 2.70 -1.24
N ALA A 120 -4.49 3.73 -0.41
CA ALA A 120 -3.97 3.68 0.95
C ALA A 120 -4.70 4.58 1.95
N ARG A 121 -4.47 4.33 3.24
CA ARG A 121 -4.92 5.18 4.33
C ARG A 121 -4.07 5.01 5.58
N ASN A 122 -3.75 6.12 6.23
CA ASN A 122 -3.29 6.12 7.61
C ASN A 122 -4.43 5.77 8.55
N MET A 123 -4.26 4.81 9.45
CA MET A 123 -5.29 4.45 10.42
C MET A 123 -4.74 4.19 11.82
N SER A 124 -5.62 4.35 12.81
CA SER A 124 -5.40 3.92 14.18
C SER A 124 -6.04 2.55 14.37
N LEU A 125 -5.31 1.60 14.93
CA LEU A 125 -5.82 0.26 15.21
C LEU A 125 -6.85 0.28 16.35
N PRO A 126 -7.87 -0.62 16.33
CA PRO A 126 -8.85 -0.74 17.41
C PRO A 126 -8.32 -1.56 18.59
N GLY A 127 -7.12 -1.20 19.07
CA GLY A 127 -6.42 -1.88 20.16
C GLY A 127 -4.97 -1.45 20.22
N LYS A 128 -4.11 -2.28 20.82
CA LYS A 128 -2.67 -2.02 20.93
C LYS A 128 -1.95 -2.43 19.66
N ILE A 129 -0.79 -1.84 19.41
CA ILE A 129 -0.01 -2.10 18.19
C ILE A 129 0.51 -3.55 18.09
N ASP A 130 0.66 -4.21 19.22
CA ASP A 130 1.14 -5.59 19.37
C ASP A 130 0.04 -6.64 19.49
N ASP A 131 -1.24 -6.22 19.43
CA ASP A 131 -2.38 -7.15 19.39
C ASP A 131 -2.44 -7.86 18.01
N LEU A 132 -3.19 -8.97 17.98
CA LEU A 132 -3.49 -9.68 16.74
C LEU A 132 -4.76 -9.12 16.07
N TYR A 133 -4.69 -8.95 14.77
CA TYR A 133 -5.76 -8.38 13.96
C TYR A 133 -6.14 -9.28 12.79
N THR A 134 -7.42 -9.27 12.45
CA THR A 134 -7.92 -9.76 11.16
C THR A 134 -8.21 -8.55 10.28
N VAL A 135 -7.76 -8.60 9.02
CA VAL A 135 -8.04 -7.56 8.03
C VAL A 135 -8.90 -8.15 6.94
N GLU A 136 -10.01 -7.50 6.64
CA GLU A 136 -10.92 -7.84 5.55
C GLU A 136 -10.99 -6.66 4.58
N PHE A 137 -10.80 -6.94 3.29
CA PHE A 137 -10.90 -5.92 2.24
C PHE A 137 -12.17 -6.17 1.43
N SER A 138 -13.01 -5.14 1.34
CA SER A 138 -14.17 -5.09 0.47
C SER A 138 -13.88 -4.22 -0.73
N ILE A 139 -14.01 -4.77 -1.94
CA ILE A 139 -13.74 -4.07 -3.19
C ILE A 139 -15.07 -3.85 -3.89
N VAL A 140 -15.36 -2.59 -4.19
CA VAL A 140 -16.58 -2.18 -4.90
C VAL A 140 -16.18 -1.56 -6.23
N ARG A 141 -16.82 -2.00 -7.28
CA ARG A 141 -16.64 -1.47 -8.64
C ARG A 141 -17.05 0.01 -8.69
N PRO A 142 -16.47 0.80 -9.61
CA PRO A 142 -16.94 2.15 -9.87
C PRO A 142 -18.39 2.15 -10.35
N SER A 143 -19.14 3.17 -9.96
CA SER A 143 -20.47 3.41 -10.50
C SER A 143 -20.40 3.85 -11.97
N THR A 144 -21.51 3.71 -12.70
CA THR A 144 -21.62 4.19 -14.09
C THR A 144 -21.45 5.70 -14.25
N THR A 145 -21.50 6.46 -13.15
CA THR A 145 -21.21 7.89 -13.14
C THR A 145 -19.73 8.21 -12.97
N GLU A 146 -18.94 7.24 -12.51
CA GLU A 146 -17.50 7.38 -12.32
C GLU A 146 -16.71 6.79 -13.48
N LEU A 147 -17.21 5.69 -14.08
CA LEU A 147 -16.60 5.01 -15.21
C LEU A 147 -17.64 4.64 -16.25
N ALA A 148 -17.55 5.20 -17.45
CA ALA A 148 -18.34 4.78 -18.58
C ALA A 148 -17.66 3.60 -19.29
N ILE A 149 -18.43 2.55 -19.57
CA ILE A 149 -17.94 1.34 -20.21
C ILE A 149 -18.51 1.26 -21.63
N HIS A 150 -17.66 1.03 -22.61
CA HIS A 150 -18.06 0.85 -24.01
C HIS A 150 -18.69 -0.53 -24.23
N LYS A 151 -19.58 -0.59 -25.23
CA LYS A 151 -20.32 -1.81 -25.51
C LYS A 151 -19.45 -3.02 -25.89
N ASP A 152 -18.35 -2.80 -26.59
CA ASP A 152 -17.40 -3.83 -26.98
C ASP A 152 -16.73 -4.49 -25.76
N TRP A 153 -16.44 -3.70 -24.73
CA TRP A 153 -15.95 -4.23 -23.45
C TRP A 153 -17.01 -5.12 -22.78
N LEU A 154 -18.26 -4.64 -22.69
CA LEU A 154 -19.38 -5.42 -22.10
C LEU A 154 -19.65 -6.71 -22.87
N ASP A 155 -19.59 -6.66 -24.21
CA ASP A 155 -19.80 -7.83 -25.07
C ASP A 155 -18.70 -8.90 -24.89
N THR A 156 -17.47 -8.47 -24.48
CA THR A 156 -16.31 -9.35 -24.33
C THR A 156 -16.17 -9.88 -22.90
N TYR A 157 -16.28 -9.01 -21.91
CA TYR A 157 -15.97 -9.32 -20.51
C TYR A 157 -17.20 -9.34 -19.59
N GLY A 158 -18.38 -8.92 -20.08
CA GLY A 158 -19.61 -8.86 -19.29
C GLY A 158 -19.72 -7.62 -18.41
N GLU A 159 -20.75 -7.64 -17.57
CA GLU A 159 -21.03 -6.55 -16.63
C GLU A 159 -20.36 -6.74 -15.26
N ASP A 160 -19.75 -7.88 -15.00
CA ASP A 160 -19.19 -8.29 -13.70
C ASP A 160 -17.68 -8.00 -13.59
#